data_535900a4184b5bd5f16043ce5607e8dd
#
_entry.id   535900a4184b5bd5f16043ce5607e8dd
#
_cell.length_a   1.000
_cell.length_b   1.000
_cell.length_c   1.000
_cell.angle_alpha   90.00
_cell.angle_beta   90.00
_cell.angle_gamma   90.00
#
_symmetry.space_group_name_H-M   'P 1'
#
loop_
_entity.id
_entity.type
_entity.pdbx_description
1 polymer ?
#
loop_
_entity_poly.entity_id
_entity_poly.type
_entity_poly.pdbx_seq_one_letter_code
_entity_poly.pdbx_strand_id
1 'polypeptide(L)'
;GMIRLDPFDGSKREVVAKGVRNSVGMDINPKDKTVWFTDNQTDGMGDDTPPGELNRITKTGGEHFGYPFIHGNDVQIAGTGAAPDLKGMTPPSQWTKPQVEFPAHQAQLGMTFYTGKMFPSKYQGGIFVASHGSWNRTKASGGLVNFVPLNADGTAGKSEVFAEGFLD
;
A
#
# COMPACT_ATOMS: atom_id res chain seq x y z
N GLY A 1 11.35 3.44 -2.50
CA GLY A 1 11.72 2.74 -1.27
C GLY A 1 11.55 3.60 -0.03
N MET A 2 11.61 2.99 1.14
CA MET A 2 11.52 3.69 2.43
C MET A 2 12.84 3.67 3.16
N ILE A 3 13.13 4.76 3.86
CA ILE A 3 14.37 4.96 4.61
C ILE A 3 14.01 5.34 6.04
N ARG A 4 14.71 4.74 7.00
CA ARG A 4 14.69 5.12 8.41
C ARG A 4 15.95 5.90 8.74
N LEU A 5 15.82 6.96 9.51
CA LEU A 5 16.94 7.78 10.02
C LEU A 5 16.74 8.04 11.51
N ASP A 6 17.80 8.50 12.15
CA ASP A 6 17.69 9.14 13.46
C ASP A 6 16.96 10.49 13.31
N PRO A 7 15.87 10.75 14.06
CA PRO A 7 15.07 11.96 13.89
C PRO A 7 15.75 13.25 14.36
N PHE A 8 16.83 13.15 15.14
CA PHE A 8 17.49 14.32 15.72
C PHE A 8 18.66 14.82 14.85
N ASP A 9 19.39 13.94 14.20
CA ASP A 9 20.59 14.30 13.45
C ASP A 9 20.64 13.72 12.02
N GLY A 10 19.64 12.94 11.62
CA GLY A 10 19.59 12.30 10.30
C GLY A 10 20.59 11.14 10.11
N SER A 11 21.29 10.75 11.16
CA SER A 11 22.23 9.63 11.12
C SER A 11 21.53 8.27 11.06
N LYS A 12 22.29 7.18 11.10
CA LYS A 12 21.81 5.80 11.11
C LYS A 12 20.86 5.50 9.95
N ARG A 13 21.16 6.04 8.77
CA ARG A 13 20.34 5.83 7.58
C ARG A 13 20.28 4.35 7.21
N GLU A 14 19.05 3.83 7.16
CA GLU A 14 18.78 2.43 6.83
C GLU A 14 17.63 2.35 5.80
N VAL A 15 17.81 1.52 4.76
CA VAL A 15 16.73 1.20 3.82
C VAL A 15 15.89 0.10 4.42
N VAL A 16 14.67 0.42 4.81
CA VAL A 16 13.74 -0.54 5.47
C VAL A 16 12.80 -1.23 4.49
N ALA A 17 12.51 -0.61 3.33
CA ALA A 17 11.75 -1.23 2.25
C ALA A 17 12.28 -0.78 0.88
N LYS A 18 12.38 -1.73 -0.04
CA LYS A 18 12.73 -1.53 -1.45
C LYS A 18 11.51 -1.80 -2.33
N GLY A 19 11.57 -1.37 -3.60
CA GLY A 19 10.49 -1.70 -4.54
C GLY A 19 9.14 -1.10 -4.17
N VAL A 20 9.12 0.05 -3.53
CA VAL A 20 7.95 0.88 -3.23
C VAL A 20 7.91 2.01 -4.25
N ARG A 21 6.74 2.23 -4.87
CA ARG A 21 6.59 3.26 -5.91
C ARG A 21 6.20 4.61 -5.32
N ASN A 22 5.01 4.73 -4.78
CA ASN A 22 4.46 5.99 -4.28
C ASN A 22 3.62 5.76 -3.02
N SER A 23 4.31 5.57 -1.91
CA SER A 23 3.70 5.45 -0.59
C SER A 23 3.38 6.84 -0.02
N VAL A 24 2.15 7.05 0.40
CA VAL A 24 1.68 8.32 0.99
C VAL A 24 1.28 8.13 2.45
N GLY A 25 0.49 7.10 2.76
CA GLY A 25 0.06 6.79 4.11
C GLY A 25 0.95 5.75 4.77
N MET A 26 1.29 5.96 6.04
CA MET A 26 1.93 4.95 6.88
C MET A 26 1.51 5.09 8.33
N ASP A 27 1.49 3.95 9.02
CA ASP A 27 1.25 3.91 10.47
C ASP A 27 1.93 2.68 11.08
N ILE A 28 2.08 2.70 12.39
CA ILE A 28 2.71 1.63 13.16
C ILE A 28 1.63 0.83 13.89
N ASN A 29 1.59 -0.47 13.64
CA ASN A 29 0.67 -1.36 14.35
C ASN A 29 0.91 -1.25 15.87
N PRO A 30 -0.09 -0.84 16.65
CA PRO A 30 0.08 -0.63 18.10
C PRO A 30 0.41 -1.93 18.84
N LYS A 31 0.07 -3.11 18.29
CA LYS A 31 0.29 -4.41 18.94
C LYS A 31 1.71 -4.94 18.73
N ASP A 32 2.15 -5.05 17.47
CA ASP A 32 3.40 -5.74 17.12
C ASP A 32 4.50 -4.81 16.60
N LYS A 33 4.21 -3.50 16.52
CA LYS A 33 5.14 -2.45 16.09
C LYS A 33 5.63 -2.59 14.64
N THR A 34 4.97 -3.38 13.82
CA THR A 34 5.24 -3.42 12.39
C THR A 34 4.78 -2.14 11.70
N VAL A 35 5.51 -1.71 10.67
CA VAL A 35 5.13 -0.56 9.85
C VAL A 35 4.22 -1.02 8.73
N TRP A 36 3.10 -0.34 8.56
CA TRP A 36 2.17 -0.54 7.46
C TRP A 36 2.12 0.71 6.60
N PHE A 37 1.91 0.54 5.31
CA PHE A 37 1.87 1.66 4.38
C PHE A 37 1.02 1.37 3.15
N THR A 38 0.42 2.42 2.58
CA THR A 38 -0.23 2.37 1.28
C THR A 38 0.78 2.58 0.17
N ASP A 39 0.57 1.97 -1.00
CA ASP A 39 1.43 2.21 -2.17
C ASP A 39 0.59 2.34 -3.44
N ASN A 40 0.72 3.48 -4.12
CA ASN A 40 0.04 3.79 -5.36
C ASN A 40 0.88 3.33 -6.54
N GLN A 41 0.25 2.59 -7.46
CA GLN A 41 0.94 1.90 -8.52
C GLN A 41 0.91 2.65 -9.86
N THR A 42 1.53 2.07 -10.88
CA THR A 42 1.81 2.71 -12.17
C THR A 42 0.52 3.00 -12.96
N ASP A 43 0.47 4.14 -13.62
CA ASP A 43 -0.58 4.51 -14.57
C ASP A 43 -0.33 3.90 -15.96
N GLY A 44 -1.37 3.89 -16.81
CA GLY A 44 -1.21 3.51 -18.22
C GLY A 44 -1.24 2.02 -18.51
N MET A 45 -1.67 1.19 -17.55
CA MET A 45 -1.84 -0.25 -17.74
C MET A 45 -3.32 -0.67 -17.90
N GLY A 46 -4.21 0.28 -18.13
CA GLY A 46 -5.65 0.06 -18.26
C GLY A 46 -6.41 0.41 -16.97
N ASP A 47 -7.75 0.29 -17.03
CA ASP A 47 -8.63 0.73 -15.94
C ASP A 47 -8.50 -0.13 -14.69
N ASP A 48 -8.27 -1.43 -14.84
CA ASP A 48 -8.35 -2.40 -13.74
C ASP A 48 -6.99 -2.90 -13.26
N THR A 49 -5.90 -2.38 -13.83
CA THR A 49 -4.53 -2.74 -13.45
C THR A 49 -3.61 -1.54 -13.42
N PRO A 50 -2.60 -1.55 -12.54
CA PRO A 50 -2.37 -2.47 -11.43
C PRO A 50 -3.17 -2.06 -10.19
N PRO A 51 -3.38 -2.99 -9.23
CA PRO A 51 -4.08 -2.67 -7.99
C PRO A 51 -3.29 -1.68 -7.13
N GLY A 52 -3.97 -0.88 -6.33
CA GLY A 52 -3.36 -0.19 -5.20
C GLY A 52 -3.07 -1.17 -4.06
N GLU A 53 -2.13 -0.85 -3.18
CA GLU A 53 -1.62 -1.79 -2.19
C GLU A 53 -1.69 -1.26 -0.76
N LEU A 54 -1.99 -2.15 0.18
CA LEU A 54 -1.67 -2.01 1.59
C LEU A 54 -0.57 -3.02 1.94
N ASN A 55 0.56 -2.52 2.36
CA ASN A 55 1.77 -3.29 2.61
C ASN A 55 2.14 -3.30 4.10
N ARG A 56 2.86 -4.35 4.53
CA ARG A 56 3.38 -4.50 5.89
C ARG A 56 4.84 -4.90 5.84
N ILE A 57 5.69 -4.18 6.57
CA ILE A 57 7.10 -4.54 6.75
C ILE A 57 7.19 -5.51 7.93
N THR A 58 7.61 -6.73 7.69
CA THR A 58 7.74 -7.79 8.71
C THR A 58 9.19 -8.10 9.06
N LYS A 59 10.13 -7.73 8.19
CA LYS A 59 11.57 -7.98 8.38
C LYS A 59 12.32 -6.65 8.37
N THR A 60 13.23 -6.47 9.29
CA THR A 60 14.20 -5.38 9.21
C THR A 60 15.26 -5.70 8.15
N GLY A 61 15.67 -4.70 7.35
CA GLY A 61 16.76 -4.86 6.41
C GLY A 61 16.37 -5.10 4.95
N GLY A 62 15.23 -4.55 4.52
CA GLY A 62 15.02 -4.30 3.11
C GLY A 62 14.22 -5.34 2.36
N GLU A 63 13.05 -5.67 2.83
CA GLU A 63 12.04 -6.35 2.02
C GLU A 63 11.82 -5.58 0.71
N HIS A 64 11.60 -6.32 -0.39
CA HIS A 64 11.32 -5.75 -1.69
C HIS A 64 9.85 -5.96 -2.04
N PHE A 65 9.12 -4.88 -2.36
CA PHE A 65 7.68 -4.87 -2.60
C PHE A 65 7.31 -4.87 -4.10
N GLY A 66 8.25 -5.16 -4.99
CA GLY A 66 8.00 -5.48 -6.41
C GLY A 66 8.40 -4.37 -7.38
N TYR A 67 8.05 -3.12 -7.14
CA TYR A 67 8.30 -2.02 -8.08
C TYR A 67 9.80 -1.84 -8.40
N PRO A 68 10.21 -1.60 -9.65
CA PRO A 68 9.41 -1.30 -10.84
C PRO A 68 9.08 -2.51 -11.73
N PHE A 69 9.20 -3.73 -11.23
CA PHE A 69 9.05 -4.93 -12.05
C PHE A 69 7.66 -5.56 -11.93
N ILE A 70 7.11 -5.57 -10.72
CA ILE A 70 5.89 -6.27 -10.36
C ILE A 70 5.06 -5.35 -9.47
N HIS A 71 3.74 -5.39 -9.66
CA HIS A 71 2.75 -4.74 -8.83
C HIS A 71 1.82 -5.79 -8.22
N GLY A 72 1.30 -5.52 -7.03
CA GLY A 72 0.38 -6.42 -6.37
C GLY A 72 0.97 -7.82 -6.16
N ASN A 73 0.13 -8.82 -6.34
CA ASN A 73 0.54 -10.21 -6.15
C ASN A 73 1.42 -10.74 -7.28
N ASP A 74 1.20 -10.31 -8.54
CA ASP A 74 1.91 -10.86 -9.71
C ASP A 74 1.75 -10.05 -11.01
N VAL A 75 1.27 -8.81 -10.96
CA VAL A 75 1.06 -8.00 -12.16
C VAL A 75 2.41 -7.52 -12.71
N GLN A 76 2.86 -8.12 -13.81
CA GLN A 76 4.13 -7.78 -14.46
C GLN A 76 4.01 -6.46 -15.21
N ILE A 77 4.99 -5.57 -15.03
CA ILE A 77 5.05 -4.31 -15.80
C ILE A 77 5.79 -4.47 -17.13
N ALA A 78 6.66 -5.47 -17.23
CA ALA A 78 7.46 -5.73 -18.42
C ALA A 78 6.55 -6.00 -19.63
N GLY A 79 6.88 -5.39 -20.77
CA GLY A 79 6.10 -5.52 -22.02
C GLY A 79 4.86 -4.63 -22.08
N THR A 80 4.57 -3.85 -21.06
CA THR A 80 3.50 -2.83 -21.10
C THR A 80 4.05 -1.49 -21.60
N GLY A 81 3.19 -0.63 -22.17
CA GLY A 81 3.59 0.72 -22.56
C GLY A 81 3.94 1.64 -21.36
N ALA A 82 3.60 1.21 -20.15
CA ALA A 82 3.87 1.92 -18.90
C ALA A 82 5.20 1.50 -18.24
N ALA A 83 5.91 0.51 -18.79
CA ALA A 83 7.16 0.03 -18.22
C ALA A 83 8.22 1.15 -18.22
N PRO A 84 8.86 1.45 -17.09
CA PRO A 84 10.00 2.36 -17.05
C PRO A 84 11.20 1.74 -17.78
N ASP A 85 12.20 2.55 -18.09
CA ASP A 85 13.48 2.02 -18.58
C ASP A 85 14.16 1.22 -17.46
N LEU A 86 14.14 -0.11 -17.64
CA LEU A 86 14.71 -1.06 -16.68
C LEU A 86 16.15 -1.48 -17.02
N LYS A 87 16.79 -0.80 -18.00
CA LYS A 87 18.15 -1.12 -18.45
C LYS A 87 19.14 -1.12 -17.29
N GLY A 88 19.81 -2.24 -17.10
CA GLY A 88 20.78 -2.42 -16.03
C GLY A 88 20.18 -2.71 -14.65
N MET A 89 18.87 -2.78 -14.53
CA MET A 89 18.19 -3.18 -13.30
C MET A 89 17.92 -4.70 -13.31
N THR A 90 18.02 -5.31 -12.13
CA THR A 90 17.73 -6.74 -11.95
C THR A 90 16.46 -6.91 -11.16
N PRO A 91 15.47 -7.67 -11.66
CA PRO A 91 14.28 -8.00 -10.89
C PRO A 91 14.65 -8.72 -9.57
N PRO A 92 13.90 -8.50 -8.50
CA PRO A 92 14.09 -9.27 -7.28
C PRO A 92 13.75 -10.74 -7.53
N SER A 93 14.52 -11.65 -6.96
CA SER A 93 14.21 -13.10 -7.02
C SER A 93 12.96 -13.45 -6.22
N GLN A 94 12.63 -12.62 -5.22
CA GLN A 94 11.43 -12.72 -4.39
C GLN A 94 10.96 -11.30 -4.01
N TRP A 95 9.66 -11.14 -3.84
CA TRP A 95 9.07 -9.91 -3.32
C TRP A 95 8.01 -10.21 -2.28
N THR A 96 7.82 -9.26 -1.39
CA THR A 96 6.77 -9.31 -0.36
C THR A 96 5.46 -8.89 -1.02
N LYS A 97 4.49 -9.78 -0.99
CA LYS A 97 3.15 -9.50 -1.52
C LYS A 97 2.40 -8.52 -0.61
N PRO A 98 1.51 -7.69 -1.17
CA PRO A 98 0.67 -6.82 -0.37
C PRO A 98 -0.24 -7.63 0.56
N GLN A 99 -0.58 -7.02 1.67
CA GLN A 99 -1.58 -7.59 2.59
C GLN A 99 -3.00 -7.43 2.02
N VAL A 100 -3.25 -6.35 1.28
CA VAL A 100 -4.52 -6.08 0.58
C VAL A 100 -4.21 -5.45 -0.76
N GLU A 101 -4.90 -5.91 -1.79
CA GLU A 101 -5.03 -5.23 -3.08
C GLU A 101 -6.35 -4.46 -3.11
N PHE A 102 -6.27 -3.18 -3.50
CA PHE A 102 -7.44 -2.34 -3.74
C PHE A 102 -7.68 -2.19 -5.24
N PRO A 103 -8.90 -1.85 -5.67
CA PRO A 103 -9.16 -1.54 -7.08
C PRO A 103 -8.17 -0.52 -7.62
N ALA A 104 -7.75 -0.73 -8.87
CA ALA A 104 -6.73 0.08 -9.53
C ALA A 104 -7.09 1.57 -9.54
N HIS A 105 -6.08 2.40 -9.39
CA HIS A 105 -6.14 3.86 -9.56
C HIS A 105 -7.02 4.62 -8.55
N GLN A 106 -7.50 3.98 -7.48
CA GLN A 106 -8.30 4.68 -6.45
C GLN A 106 -7.48 5.65 -5.59
N ALA A 107 -6.15 5.63 -5.70
CA ALA A 107 -5.21 6.47 -4.96
C ALA A 107 -5.40 6.33 -3.43
N GLN A 108 -4.97 5.21 -2.89
CA GLN A 108 -4.92 4.97 -1.45
C GLN A 108 -3.87 5.89 -0.83
N LEU A 109 -4.32 6.93 -0.12
CA LEU A 109 -3.44 7.95 0.46
C LEU A 109 -3.29 7.75 1.97
N GLY A 110 -4.19 8.31 2.77
CA GLY A 110 -4.10 8.21 4.21
C GLY A 110 -4.45 6.82 4.75
N MET A 111 -3.78 6.41 5.81
CA MET A 111 -4.16 5.22 6.58
C MET A 111 -3.93 5.43 8.07
N THR A 112 -4.67 4.72 8.91
CA THR A 112 -4.45 4.73 10.35
C THR A 112 -5.00 3.47 11.01
N PHE A 113 -4.33 3.00 12.06
CA PHE A 113 -4.89 1.99 12.95
C PHE A 113 -5.94 2.61 13.86
N TYR A 114 -7.10 1.97 13.95
CA TYR A 114 -8.14 2.45 14.86
C TYR A 114 -7.89 2.00 16.30
N THR A 115 -7.55 2.95 17.15
CA THR A 115 -7.33 2.75 18.59
C THR A 115 -8.43 3.39 19.44
N GLY A 116 -9.39 4.05 18.80
CA GLY A 116 -10.53 4.68 19.46
C GLY A 116 -11.54 3.67 20.03
N LYS A 117 -12.54 4.19 20.76
CA LYS A 117 -13.61 3.38 21.39
C LYS A 117 -15.02 3.78 20.94
N MET A 118 -15.11 4.72 19.99
CA MET A 118 -16.41 5.25 19.54
C MET A 118 -17.13 4.28 18.61
N PHE A 119 -16.38 3.66 17.66
CA PHE A 119 -16.94 2.73 16.71
C PHE A 119 -17.15 1.34 17.31
N PRO A 120 -18.09 0.55 16.77
CA PRO A 120 -18.34 -0.82 17.19
C PRO A 120 -17.07 -1.68 17.29
N SER A 121 -17.11 -2.71 18.13
CA SER A 121 -15.95 -3.56 18.43
C SER A 121 -15.32 -4.21 17.19
N LYS A 122 -16.08 -4.44 16.11
CA LYS A 122 -15.55 -5.00 14.85
C LYS A 122 -14.43 -4.14 14.23
N TYR A 123 -14.40 -2.83 14.54
CA TYR A 123 -13.39 -1.91 14.01
C TYR A 123 -12.13 -1.80 14.88
N GLN A 124 -12.16 -2.35 16.09
CA GLN A 124 -11.06 -2.22 17.04
C GLN A 124 -9.78 -2.89 16.51
N GLY A 125 -8.70 -2.11 16.45
CA GLY A 125 -7.38 -2.58 16.01
C GLY A 125 -7.26 -2.86 14.52
N GLY A 126 -8.30 -2.59 13.71
CA GLY A 126 -8.22 -2.62 12.26
C GLY A 126 -7.67 -1.32 11.67
N ILE A 127 -7.62 -1.23 10.36
CA ILE A 127 -7.02 -0.13 9.61
C ILE A 127 -8.09 0.57 8.79
N PHE A 128 -8.16 1.90 8.86
CA PHE A 128 -8.89 2.72 7.90
C PHE A 128 -7.94 3.23 6.83
N VAL A 129 -8.37 3.13 5.56
CA VAL A 129 -7.60 3.57 4.39
C VAL A 129 -8.47 4.50 3.56
N ALA A 130 -8.03 5.74 3.38
CA ALA A 130 -8.70 6.73 2.55
C ALA A 130 -8.24 6.62 1.10
N SER A 131 -9.18 6.42 0.18
CA SER A 131 -8.98 6.39 -1.26
C SER A 131 -9.48 7.70 -1.87
N HIS A 132 -8.55 8.51 -2.40
CA HIS A 132 -8.84 9.84 -2.95
C HIS A 132 -9.79 9.77 -4.15
N GLY A 133 -9.49 8.89 -5.10
CA GLY A 133 -10.25 8.75 -6.35
C GLY A 133 -9.37 8.76 -7.58
N SER A 134 -9.87 8.15 -8.65
CA SER A 134 -9.14 7.97 -9.91
C SER A 134 -9.30 9.19 -10.82
N TRP A 135 -8.23 9.51 -11.53
CA TRP A 135 -8.25 10.49 -12.64
C TRP A 135 -8.07 9.83 -14.01
N ASN A 136 -7.60 8.59 -14.05
CA ASN A 136 -7.16 7.88 -15.26
C ASN A 136 -7.97 6.60 -15.53
N ARG A 137 -9.22 6.55 -15.10
CA ARG A 137 -10.16 5.47 -15.41
C ARG A 137 -11.29 5.97 -16.29
N THR A 138 -11.81 5.09 -17.17
CA THR A 138 -13.00 5.36 -17.97
C THR A 138 -14.21 5.64 -17.07
N LYS A 139 -14.37 4.86 -15.99
CA LYS A 139 -15.35 5.12 -14.94
C LYS A 139 -14.61 5.47 -13.65
N ALA A 140 -14.89 6.64 -13.11
CA ALA A 140 -14.30 7.08 -11.85
C ALA A 140 -14.52 6.07 -10.72
N SER A 141 -13.52 5.91 -9.86
CA SER A 141 -13.53 4.97 -8.74
C SER A 141 -12.70 5.53 -7.58
N GLY A 142 -13.11 5.28 -6.35
CA GLY A 142 -12.50 5.86 -5.14
C GLY A 142 -13.43 6.85 -4.48
N GLY A 143 -12.90 7.94 -3.88
CA GLY A 143 -13.69 8.85 -3.08
C GLY A 143 -14.38 8.13 -1.92
N LEU A 144 -13.65 7.30 -1.21
CA LEU A 144 -14.20 6.42 -0.17
C LEU A 144 -13.17 6.11 0.92
N VAL A 145 -13.64 5.56 2.02
CA VAL A 145 -12.82 5.02 3.09
C VAL A 145 -13.06 3.51 3.18
N ASN A 146 -11.99 2.74 3.08
CA ASN A 146 -12.01 1.30 3.33
C ASN A 146 -11.68 1.01 4.80
N PHE A 147 -12.25 -0.06 5.30
CA PHE A 147 -11.83 -0.69 6.55
C PHE A 147 -11.20 -2.06 6.26
N VAL A 148 -10.07 -2.32 6.90
CA VAL A 148 -9.34 -3.58 6.80
C VAL A 148 -9.21 -4.17 8.20
N PRO A 149 -9.93 -5.26 8.52
CA PRO A 149 -9.76 -5.97 9.77
C PRO A 149 -8.41 -6.68 9.82
N LEU A 150 -7.88 -6.91 11.02
CA LEU A 150 -6.71 -7.77 11.21
C LEU A 150 -7.12 -9.13 11.76
N ASN A 151 -6.52 -10.17 11.20
CA ASN A 151 -6.62 -11.55 11.70
C ASN A 151 -5.83 -11.72 13.00
N ALA A 152 -6.06 -12.82 13.69
CA ALA A 152 -5.37 -13.12 14.96
C ALA A 152 -3.84 -13.28 14.78
N ASP A 153 -3.38 -13.71 13.60
CA ASP A 153 -1.97 -13.82 13.23
C ASP A 153 -1.33 -12.49 12.80
N GLY A 154 -2.10 -11.41 12.82
CA GLY A 154 -1.67 -10.07 12.45
C GLY A 154 -1.62 -9.80 10.94
N THR A 155 -2.10 -10.71 10.10
CA THR A 155 -2.31 -10.45 8.67
C THR A 155 -3.60 -9.66 8.44
N ALA A 156 -3.72 -9.03 7.26
CA ALA A 156 -4.97 -8.35 6.90
C ALA A 156 -6.08 -9.35 6.55
N GLY A 157 -7.28 -9.06 7.01
CA GLY A 157 -8.50 -9.67 6.51
C GLY A 157 -9.00 -8.99 5.24
N LYS A 158 -10.18 -9.39 4.77
CA LYS A 158 -10.80 -8.81 3.58
C LYS A 158 -11.23 -7.36 3.87
N SER A 159 -10.83 -6.43 3.00
CA SER A 159 -11.28 -5.03 3.08
C SER A 159 -12.77 -4.91 2.78
N GLU A 160 -13.42 -3.97 3.45
CA GLU A 160 -14.80 -3.55 3.20
C GLU A 160 -14.89 -2.03 3.07
N VAL A 161 -15.85 -1.53 2.30
CA VAL A 161 -16.12 -0.09 2.24
C VAL A 161 -16.76 0.33 3.56
N PHE A 162 -16.15 1.29 4.24
CA PHE A 162 -16.67 1.88 5.48
C PHE A 162 -17.54 3.11 5.21
N ALA A 163 -17.09 3.98 4.33
CA ALA A 163 -17.81 5.18 3.91
C ALA A 163 -17.52 5.49 2.45
N GLU A 164 -18.52 5.93 1.71
CA GLU A 164 -18.43 6.29 0.29
C GLU A 164 -19.30 7.50 -0.04
N GLY A 165 -19.24 7.95 -1.30
CA GLY A 165 -20.03 9.10 -1.76
C GLY A 165 -19.24 10.41 -1.73
N PHE A 166 -17.92 10.35 -1.75
CA PHE A 166 -17.02 11.52 -1.79
C PHE A 166 -16.43 11.79 -3.20
N LEU A 167 -16.87 11.05 -4.22
CA LEU A 167 -16.64 11.41 -5.63
C LEU A 167 -17.73 12.35 -6.11
N ASP A 168 -17.32 13.48 -6.71
CA ASP A 168 -18.18 14.42 -7.42
C ASP A 168 -18.53 13.89 -8.82
#